data_61bc9bc5147e214ba171f317032ffe2d
#
_entry.id   61bc9bc5147e214ba171f317032ffe2d
#
_cell.length_a   1.000
_cell.length_b   1.000
_cell.length_c   1.000
_cell.angle_alpha   90.00
_cell.angle_beta   90.00
_cell.angle_gamma   90.00
#
_symmetry.space_group_name_H-M   'P 1'
#
loop_
_entity.id
_entity.type
_entity.pdbx_description
1 polymer ?
#
loop_
_entity_poly.entity_id
_entity_poly.type
_entity_poly.pdbx_seq_one_letter_code
_entity_poly.pdbx_strand_id
1 'polypeptide(L)'
;VYLQCDAPAGSGLGTSSTVMVSLLTAMARWKGITLDNYAMADLAYGVERIDLGISGGYQDQYAATFGGFNFIEFHGRNNVVVNPLRIRRDIINELQYNLLLCYTGNIHVSANIIKDQVSNYKKPDAFQAMCEVKALSYAMKDELLKGNLHNFGRLLDYGWESKKRMSSKITNPQIDMLYDEAKKAGALGGKLLGAGGGGFLLVYCPYNVKHQVARRLEAAG
;
A
#
# COMPACT_ATOMS: atom_id res chain seq x y z
N VAL A 1 3.35 12.81 25.99
CA VAL A 1 2.65 12.53 24.72
C VAL A 1 2.11 11.13 24.80
N TYR A 2 0.81 10.95 24.56
CA TYR A 2 0.19 9.64 24.43
C TYR A 2 -0.05 9.39 22.94
N LEU A 3 0.37 8.22 22.45
CA LEU A 3 0.15 7.76 21.09
C LEU A 3 -0.69 6.50 21.13
N GLN A 4 -1.75 6.46 20.35
CA GLN A 4 -2.57 5.27 20.14
C GLN A 4 -2.72 5.03 18.63
N CYS A 5 -2.65 3.78 18.24
CA CYS A 5 -2.88 3.37 16.86
C CYS A 5 -3.63 2.04 16.86
N ASP A 6 -4.75 1.98 16.16
CA ASP A 6 -5.58 0.77 16.06
C ASP A 6 -4.99 -0.26 15.10
N ALA A 7 -4.13 0.17 14.17
CA ALA A 7 -3.43 -0.73 13.26
C ALA A 7 -2.14 -1.26 13.91
N PRO A 8 -1.90 -2.59 13.89
CA PRO A 8 -0.69 -3.17 14.43
C PRO A 8 0.58 -2.63 13.75
N ALA A 9 1.67 -2.50 14.51
CA ALA A 9 2.97 -2.18 13.94
C ALA A 9 3.38 -3.28 12.95
N GLY A 10 3.97 -2.91 11.81
CA GLY A 10 4.37 -3.87 10.76
C GLY A 10 3.20 -4.43 9.93
N SER A 11 2.00 -3.87 10.08
CA SER A 11 0.80 -4.29 9.35
C SER A 11 0.84 -4.02 7.83
N GLY A 12 1.76 -3.16 7.36
CA GLY A 12 1.80 -2.70 5.98
C GLY A 12 0.77 -1.61 5.64
N LEU A 13 0.08 -1.07 6.66
CA LEU A 13 -0.95 -0.04 6.50
C LEU A 13 -0.40 1.40 6.59
N GLY A 14 0.91 1.60 6.52
CA GLY A 14 1.55 2.92 6.62
C GLY A 14 1.54 3.50 8.04
N THR A 15 1.35 2.67 9.07
CA THR A 15 1.20 3.08 10.48
C THR A 15 2.35 3.95 10.98
N SER A 16 3.61 3.60 10.65
CA SER A 16 4.79 4.37 11.07
C SER A 16 4.70 5.83 10.63
N SER A 17 4.52 6.05 9.34
CA SER A 17 4.46 7.40 8.77
C SER A 17 3.19 8.15 9.20
N THR A 18 2.07 7.45 9.42
CA THR A 18 0.85 8.06 9.96
C THR A 18 1.07 8.59 11.38
N VAL A 19 1.70 7.81 12.25
CA VAL A 19 2.07 8.25 13.61
C VAL A 19 3.05 9.42 13.55
N MET A 20 4.04 9.37 12.67
CA MET A 20 5.02 10.44 12.49
C MET A 20 4.33 11.75 12.07
N VAL A 21 3.51 11.70 11.02
CA VAL A 21 2.77 12.89 10.52
C VAL A 21 1.84 13.44 11.61
N SER A 22 1.13 12.60 12.34
CA SER A 22 0.25 13.03 13.44
C SER A 22 1.04 13.75 14.54
N LEU A 23 2.18 13.19 14.94
CA LEU A 23 3.04 13.76 15.98
C LEU A 23 3.61 15.11 15.53
N LEU A 24 4.16 15.19 14.32
CA LEU A 24 4.71 16.42 13.77
C LEU A 24 3.64 17.50 13.61
N THR A 25 2.43 17.13 13.16
CA THR A 25 1.30 18.05 13.06
C THR A 25 0.89 18.61 14.42
N ALA A 26 0.82 17.76 15.44
CA ALA A 26 0.51 18.18 16.82
C ALA A 26 1.58 19.13 17.38
N MET A 27 2.86 18.80 17.16
CA MET A 27 3.99 19.64 17.60
C MET A 27 4.04 20.99 16.86
N ALA A 28 3.81 21.00 15.56
CA ALA A 28 3.75 22.23 14.78
C ALA A 28 2.64 23.15 15.30
N ARG A 29 1.42 22.61 15.52
CA ARG A 29 0.31 23.36 16.11
C ARG A 29 0.63 23.91 17.50
N TRP A 30 1.24 23.08 18.36
CA TRP A 30 1.64 23.51 19.72
C TRP A 30 2.65 24.66 19.67
N LYS A 31 3.57 24.64 18.70
CA LYS A 31 4.58 25.69 18.50
C LYS A 31 4.08 26.90 17.71
N GLY A 32 2.85 26.91 17.22
CA GLY A 32 2.30 27.96 16.35
C GLY A 32 2.95 28.00 14.96
N ILE A 33 3.53 26.88 14.50
CA ILE A 33 4.15 26.76 13.18
C ILE A 33 3.09 26.27 12.18
N THR A 34 2.91 27.00 11.09
CA THR A 34 2.03 26.62 9.98
C THR A 34 2.87 25.98 8.88
N LEU A 35 2.55 24.76 8.53
CA LEU A 35 3.14 24.01 7.40
C LEU A 35 2.00 23.65 6.44
N ASP A 36 2.25 23.80 5.13
CA ASP A 36 1.38 23.20 4.13
C ASP A 36 1.59 21.67 4.07
N ASN A 37 0.73 20.97 3.31
CA ASN A 37 0.78 19.52 3.23
C ASN A 37 2.09 19.00 2.62
N TYR A 38 2.66 19.69 1.65
CA TYR A 38 3.94 19.28 1.04
C TYR A 38 5.08 19.44 2.04
N ALA A 39 5.18 20.60 2.72
CA ALA A 39 6.18 20.84 3.76
C ALA A 39 6.05 19.82 4.92
N MET A 40 4.84 19.46 5.31
CA MET A 40 4.61 18.45 6.35
C MET A 40 5.06 17.05 5.90
N ALA A 41 4.74 16.64 4.66
CA ALA A 41 5.15 15.36 4.12
C ALA A 41 6.68 15.26 3.97
N ASP A 42 7.32 16.33 3.50
CA ASP A 42 8.79 16.42 3.37
C ASP A 42 9.48 16.40 4.73
N LEU A 43 8.93 17.10 5.73
CA LEU A 43 9.44 17.05 7.10
C LEU A 43 9.35 15.63 7.67
N ALA A 44 8.21 14.97 7.52
CA ALA A 44 8.03 13.59 7.97
C ALA A 44 8.99 12.62 7.28
N TYR A 45 9.20 12.80 5.98
CA TYR A 45 10.20 12.04 5.22
C TYR A 45 11.61 12.29 5.76
N GLY A 46 11.99 13.55 5.98
CA GLY A 46 13.28 13.92 6.53
C GLY A 46 13.57 13.22 7.85
N VAL A 47 12.62 13.31 8.78
CA VAL A 47 12.76 12.66 10.10
C VAL A 47 12.87 11.14 9.97
N GLU A 48 11.96 10.48 9.21
CA GLU A 48 11.98 9.01 9.13
C GLU A 48 13.16 8.47 8.33
N ARG A 49 13.50 9.06 7.18
CA ARG A 49 14.46 8.49 6.23
C ARG A 49 15.88 9.00 6.40
N ILE A 50 16.05 10.26 6.83
CA ILE A 50 17.36 10.88 6.99
C ILE A 50 17.81 10.82 8.44
N ASP A 51 17.02 11.35 9.38
CA ASP A 51 17.45 11.46 10.79
C ASP A 51 17.42 10.10 11.50
N LEU A 52 16.37 9.31 11.32
CA LEU A 52 16.22 7.97 11.90
C LEU A 52 16.83 6.86 11.03
N GLY A 53 17.20 7.13 9.79
CA GLY A 53 17.83 6.17 8.89
C GLY A 53 16.93 4.98 8.49
N ILE A 54 15.62 5.11 8.60
CA ILE A 54 14.68 4.03 8.26
C ILE A 54 14.57 3.93 6.73
N SER A 55 14.94 2.78 6.16
CA SER A 55 14.86 2.57 4.71
C SER A 55 13.42 2.59 4.20
N GLY A 56 13.14 3.36 3.13
CA GLY A 56 11.82 3.45 2.52
C GLY A 56 11.73 4.54 1.45
N GLY A 57 10.59 4.59 0.75
CA GLY A 57 10.27 5.65 -0.21
C GLY A 57 9.49 6.81 0.43
N TYR A 58 8.95 7.67 -0.44
CA TYR A 58 8.18 8.87 -0.09
C TYR A 58 6.68 8.62 0.12
N GLN A 59 6.15 7.48 -0.35
CA GLN A 59 4.72 7.25 -0.52
C GLN A 59 3.92 7.43 0.77
N ASP A 60 4.39 6.84 1.87
CA ASP A 60 3.60 6.73 3.10
C ASP A 60 3.41 8.09 3.79
N GLN A 61 4.45 8.94 3.77
CA GLN A 61 4.40 10.28 4.35
C GLN A 61 3.41 11.18 3.59
N TYR A 62 3.46 11.12 2.25
CA TYR A 62 2.54 11.88 1.41
C TYR A 62 1.10 11.35 1.55
N ALA A 63 0.90 10.04 1.52
CA ALA A 63 -0.41 9.42 1.69
C ALA A 63 -1.03 9.77 3.06
N ALA A 64 -0.25 9.72 4.14
CA ALA A 64 -0.69 10.06 5.49
C ALA A 64 -1.05 11.55 5.64
N THR A 65 -0.29 12.44 4.98
CA THR A 65 -0.49 13.88 5.08
C THR A 65 -1.70 14.36 4.28
N PHE A 66 -1.88 13.86 3.06
CA PHE A 66 -2.94 14.31 2.17
C PHE A 66 -4.27 13.59 2.42
N GLY A 67 -4.23 12.33 2.85
CA GLY A 67 -5.43 11.52 3.06
C GLY A 67 -6.25 11.27 1.79
N GLY A 68 -7.29 10.46 1.88
CA GLY A 68 -8.19 10.17 0.76
C GLY A 68 -7.56 9.32 -0.35
N PHE A 69 -8.08 9.47 -1.57
CA PHE A 69 -7.59 8.78 -2.76
C PHE A 69 -6.74 9.71 -3.60
N ASN A 70 -5.48 9.40 -3.76
CA ASN A 70 -4.54 10.24 -4.50
C ASN A 70 -3.80 9.43 -5.57
N PHE A 71 -3.51 10.09 -6.68
CA PHE A 71 -2.49 9.66 -7.62
C PHE A 71 -1.25 10.52 -7.40
N ILE A 72 -0.18 9.90 -6.89
CA ILE A 72 1.03 10.61 -6.49
C ILE A 72 2.12 10.30 -7.50
N GLU A 73 2.72 11.35 -8.08
CA GLU A 73 3.79 11.25 -9.05
C GLU A 73 5.10 11.76 -8.43
N PHE A 74 6.13 10.94 -8.50
CA PHE A 74 7.46 11.26 -7.99
C PHE A 74 8.42 11.50 -9.16
N HIS A 75 8.77 12.76 -9.40
CA HIS A 75 9.64 13.18 -10.50
C HIS A 75 11.07 13.50 -10.04
N GLY A 76 11.59 12.74 -9.07
CA GLY A 76 12.87 12.94 -8.42
C GLY A 76 12.74 13.47 -6.99
N ARG A 77 13.87 13.87 -6.39
CA ARG A 77 13.98 14.05 -4.95
C ARG A 77 13.09 15.15 -4.36
N ASN A 78 12.79 16.20 -5.11
CA ASN A 78 12.05 17.37 -4.60
C ASN A 78 10.88 17.77 -5.52
N ASN A 79 10.45 16.88 -6.39
CA ASN A 79 9.36 17.16 -7.31
C ASN A 79 8.30 16.07 -7.19
N VAL A 80 7.36 16.27 -6.27
CA VAL A 80 6.25 15.40 -6.02
C VAL A 80 4.96 16.12 -6.38
N VAL A 81 4.10 15.46 -7.13
CA VAL A 81 2.77 15.97 -7.50
C VAL A 81 1.72 15.05 -6.91
N VAL A 82 0.88 15.60 -6.05
CA VAL A 82 -0.26 14.88 -5.48
C VAL A 82 -1.53 15.32 -6.19
N ASN A 83 -2.16 14.38 -6.87
CA ASN A 83 -3.43 14.58 -7.57
C ASN A 83 -4.57 13.89 -6.80
N PRO A 84 -5.37 14.63 -6.00
CA PRO A 84 -6.56 14.07 -5.36
C PRO A 84 -7.56 13.58 -6.41
N LEU A 85 -7.95 12.32 -6.31
CA LEU A 85 -8.88 11.71 -7.26
C LEU A 85 -10.33 12.02 -6.90
N ARG A 86 -11.06 12.62 -7.83
CA ARG A 86 -12.49 12.91 -7.67
C ARG A 86 -13.31 11.68 -8.04
N ILE A 87 -13.36 10.71 -7.14
CA ILE A 87 -14.13 9.49 -7.33
C ILE A 87 -15.55 9.71 -6.80
N ARG A 88 -16.57 9.30 -7.57
CA ARG A 88 -17.95 9.36 -7.13
C ARG A 88 -18.17 8.50 -5.87
N ARG A 89 -19.03 8.95 -4.99
CA ARG A 89 -19.27 8.30 -3.69
C ARG A 89 -19.80 6.87 -3.82
N ASP A 90 -20.65 6.61 -4.82
CA ASP A 90 -21.16 5.27 -5.12
C ASP A 90 -20.03 4.30 -5.50
N ILE A 91 -19.07 4.73 -6.32
CA ILE A 91 -17.88 3.95 -6.69
C ILE A 91 -17.01 3.65 -5.45
N ILE A 92 -16.80 4.64 -4.58
CA ILE A 92 -16.04 4.43 -3.32
C ILE A 92 -16.74 3.40 -2.44
N ASN A 93 -18.05 3.52 -2.28
CA ASN A 93 -18.83 2.61 -1.45
C ASN A 93 -18.80 1.18 -2.02
N GLU A 94 -18.93 1.02 -3.33
CA GLU A 94 -18.84 -0.28 -4.00
C GLU A 94 -17.42 -0.87 -3.88
N LEU A 95 -16.37 -0.06 -4.09
CA LEU A 95 -14.99 -0.48 -3.88
C LEU A 95 -14.77 -0.99 -2.46
N GLN A 96 -15.19 -0.21 -1.46
CA GLN A 96 -15.07 -0.57 -0.04
C GLN A 96 -15.83 -1.86 0.27
N TYR A 97 -17.01 -2.04 -0.32
CA TYR A 97 -17.80 -3.26 -0.15
C TYR A 97 -17.12 -4.50 -0.75
N ASN A 98 -16.44 -4.34 -1.88
CA ASN A 98 -15.76 -5.43 -2.59
C ASN A 98 -14.33 -5.72 -2.08
N LEU A 99 -13.78 -4.90 -1.18
CA LEU A 99 -12.47 -5.14 -0.58
C LEU A 99 -12.59 -5.99 0.69
N LEU A 100 -11.62 -6.89 0.87
CA LEU A 100 -11.42 -7.71 2.07
C LEU A 100 -9.96 -7.55 2.53
N LEU A 101 -9.76 -7.37 3.83
CA LEU A 101 -8.45 -7.40 4.47
C LEU A 101 -8.32 -8.70 5.26
N CYS A 102 -7.27 -9.48 4.96
CA CYS A 102 -6.91 -10.68 5.69
C CYS A 102 -5.56 -10.46 6.38
N TYR A 103 -5.50 -10.60 7.70
CA TYR A 103 -4.25 -10.57 8.43
C TYR A 103 -3.51 -11.90 8.26
N THR A 104 -2.25 -11.86 7.85
CA THR A 104 -1.46 -13.06 7.53
C THR A 104 -0.79 -13.72 8.74
N GLY A 105 -1.02 -13.20 9.95
CA GLY A 105 -0.45 -13.75 11.18
C GLY A 105 1.04 -13.41 11.42
N ASN A 106 1.73 -12.89 10.41
CA ASN A 106 3.17 -12.60 10.48
C ASN A 106 3.45 -11.10 10.39
N ILE A 107 4.38 -10.63 11.23
CA ILE A 107 4.93 -9.27 11.18
C ILE A 107 6.38 -9.38 10.73
N HIS A 108 6.75 -8.69 9.66
CA HIS A 108 8.12 -8.63 9.18
C HIS A 108 8.72 -7.23 9.27
N VAL A 109 10.05 -7.16 9.44
CA VAL A 109 10.79 -5.90 9.41
C VAL A 109 10.88 -5.42 7.96
N SER A 110 9.99 -4.52 7.59
CA SER A 110 9.87 -3.95 6.22
C SER A 110 11.20 -3.45 5.65
N ALA A 111 12.08 -2.89 6.51
CA ALA A 111 13.38 -2.36 6.09
C ALA A 111 14.27 -3.39 5.38
N ASN A 112 14.25 -4.66 5.81
CA ASN A 112 15.06 -5.72 5.20
C ASN A 112 14.55 -6.09 3.81
N ILE A 113 13.24 -6.08 3.61
CA ILE A 113 12.60 -6.37 2.31
C ILE A 113 12.87 -5.23 1.33
N ILE A 114 12.75 -3.97 1.79
CA ILE A 114 13.04 -2.79 0.98
C ILE A 114 14.51 -2.77 0.56
N LYS A 115 15.45 -3.05 1.47
CA LYS A 115 16.89 -3.16 1.12
C LYS A 115 17.14 -4.21 0.04
N ASP A 116 16.48 -5.37 0.15
CA ASP A 116 16.60 -6.43 -0.86
C ASP A 116 16.02 -6.01 -2.22
N GLN A 117 14.86 -5.36 -2.23
CA GLN A 117 14.28 -4.80 -3.47
C GLN A 117 15.25 -3.80 -4.12
N VAL A 118 15.81 -2.85 -3.35
CA VAL A 118 16.76 -1.86 -3.85
C VAL A 118 18.01 -2.53 -4.43
N SER A 119 18.53 -3.57 -3.79
CA SER A 119 19.70 -4.32 -4.30
C SER A 119 19.40 -5.05 -5.63
N ASN A 120 18.13 -5.43 -5.85
CA ASN A 120 17.68 -6.13 -7.04
C ASN A 120 17.35 -5.22 -8.23
N TYR A 121 17.18 -3.91 -8.04
CA TYR A 121 16.79 -2.98 -9.13
C TYR A 121 17.72 -2.99 -10.35
N LYS A 122 18.97 -3.42 -10.18
CA LYS A 122 19.92 -3.57 -11.29
C LYS A 122 19.70 -4.86 -12.10
N LYS A 123 18.92 -5.82 -11.60
CA LYS A 123 18.62 -7.06 -12.31
C LYS A 123 17.53 -6.79 -13.36
N PRO A 124 17.71 -7.27 -14.61
CA PRO A 124 16.77 -6.97 -15.70
C PRO A 124 15.31 -7.31 -15.38
N ASP A 125 15.06 -8.49 -14.78
CA ASP A 125 13.70 -8.93 -14.45
C ASP A 125 13.03 -8.07 -13.37
N ALA A 126 13.76 -7.71 -12.30
CA ALA A 126 13.24 -6.82 -11.25
C ALA A 126 12.98 -5.40 -11.79
N PHE A 127 13.84 -4.89 -12.67
CA PHE A 127 13.65 -3.61 -13.33
C PHE A 127 12.40 -3.63 -14.22
N GLN A 128 12.26 -4.67 -15.04
CA GLN A 128 11.07 -4.85 -15.89
C GLN A 128 9.79 -4.91 -15.05
N ALA A 129 9.78 -5.70 -13.97
CA ALA A 129 8.66 -5.80 -13.04
C ALA A 129 8.29 -4.44 -12.42
N MET A 130 9.27 -3.61 -12.08
CA MET A 130 9.05 -2.26 -11.57
C MET A 130 8.40 -1.36 -12.63
N CYS A 131 8.85 -1.44 -13.88
CA CYS A 131 8.24 -0.71 -15.00
C CYS A 131 6.79 -1.13 -15.23
N GLU A 132 6.49 -2.43 -15.12
CA GLU A 132 5.13 -2.97 -15.22
C GLU A 132 4.24 -2.44 -14.10
N VAL A 133 4.69 -2.48 -12.83
CA VAL A 133 3.95 -1.93 -11.68
C VAL A 133 3.67 -0.43 -11.88
N LYS A 134 4.65 0.32 -12.39
CA LYS A 134 4.46 1.74 -12.72
C LYS A 134 3.39 1.93 -13.79
N ALA A 135 3.42 1.18 -14.88
CA ALA A 135 2.41 1.27 -15.94
C ALA A 135 1.01 0.90 -15.43
N LEU A 136 0.91 -0.16 -14.60
CA LEU A 136 -0.33 -0.58 -13.98
C LEU A 136 -0.94 0.50 -13.08
N SER A 137 -0.15 1.34 -12.43
CA SER A 137 -0.67 2.42 -11.57
C SER A 137 -1.52 3.43 -12.36
N TYR A 138 -1.14 3.75 -13.58
CA TYR A 138 -1.94 4.62 -14.47
C TYR A 138 -3.25 3.92 -14.90
N ALA A 139 -3.17 2.66 -15.32
CA ALA A 139 -4.35 1.90 -15.71
C ALA A 139 -5.33 1.75 -14.53
N MET A 140 -4.83 1.44 -13.33
CA MET A 140 -5.64 1.33 -12.11
C MET A 140 -6.34 2.64 -11.75
N LYS A 141 -5.64 3.78 -11.87
CA LYS A 141 -6.24 5.11 -11.69
C LYS A 141 -7.42 5.30 -12.65
N ASP A 142 -7.22 5.00 -13.93
CA ASP A 142 -8.23 5.19 -14.96
C ASP A 142 -9.45 4.28 -14.75
N GLU A 143 -9.24 3.02 -14.40
CA GLU A 143 -10.33 2.08 -14.11
C GLU A 143 -11.12 2.49 -12.85
N LEU A 144 -10.42 3.00 -11.83
CA LEU A 144 -11.05 3.50 -10.60
C LEU A 144 -11.92 4.74 -10.88
N LEU A 145 -11.43 5.71 -11.66
CA LEU A 145 -12.16 6.91 -12.02
C LEU A 145 -13.39 6.62 -12.90
N LYS A 146 -13.32 5.59 -13.75
CA LYS A 146 -14.44 5.13 -14.60
C LYS A 146 -15.44 4.26 -13.83
N GLY A 147 -15.10 3.78 -12.63
CA GLY A 147 -15.91 2.84 -11.87
C GLY A 147 -15.84 1.39 -12.37
N ASN A 148 -14.82 1.04 -13.16
CA ASN A 148 -14.61 -0.32 -13.67
C ASN A 148 -13.93 -1.19 -12.60
N LEU A 149 -14.58 -1.38 -11.47
CA LEU A 149 -13.96 -1.96 -10.28
C LEU A 149 -13.51 -3.42 -10.45
N HIS A 150 -14.20 -4.22 -11.27
CA HIS A 150 -13.76 -5.58 -11.58
C HIS A 150 -12.42 -5.61 -12.34
N ASN A 151 -12.23 -4.65 -13.27
CA ASN A 151 -10.97 -4.49 -13.94
C ASN A 151 -9.87 -3.99 -12.99
N PHE A 152 -10.20 -3.05 -12.11
CA PHE A 152 -9.30 -2.63 -11.03
C PHE A 152 -8.83 -3.84 -10.20
N GLY A 153 -9.75 -4.76 -9.84
CA GLY A 153 -9.41 -6.00 -9.14
C GLY A 153 -8.45 -6.90 -9.92
N ARG A 154 -8.64 -7.05 -11.25
CA ARG A 154 -7.69 -7.82 -12.09
C ARG A 154 -6.32 -7.13 -12.20
N LEU A 155 -6.30 -5.80 -12.27
CA LEU A 155 -5.04 -5.06 -12.28
C LEU A 155 -4.27 -5.18 -10.97
N LEU A 156 -4.95 -5.34 -9.82
CA LEU A 156 -4.30 -5.70 -8.55
C LEU A 156 -3.59 -7.05 -8.65
N ASP A 157 -4.19 -8.05 -9.29
CA ASP A 157 -3.59 -9.37 -9.54
C ASP A 157 -2.29 -9.25 -10.36
N TYR A 158 -2.35 -8.58 -11.49
CA TYR A 158 -1.16 -8.35 -12.34
C TYR A 158 -0.07 -7.59 -11.59
N GLY A 159 -0.45 -6.58 -10.82
CA GLY A 159 0.48 -5.81 -10.00
C GLY A 159 1.13 -6.64 -8.89
N TRP A 160 0.41 -7.59 -8.31
CA TRP A 160 0.95 -8.50 -7.32
C TRP A 160 1.96 -9.48 -7.93
N GLU A 161 1.63 -10.10 -9.07
CA GLU A 161 2.54 -10.99 -9.79
C GLU A 161 3.84 -10.27 -10.20
N SER A 162 3.73 -9.05 -10.75
CA SER A 162 4.91 -8.24 -11.07
C SER A 162 5.70 -7.87 -9.82
N LYS A 163 5.03 -7.50 -8.70
CA LYS A 163 5.72 -7.15 -7.46
C LYS A 163 6.52 -8.32 -6.89
N LYS A 164 6.01 -9.55 -6.93
CA LYS A 164 6.72 -10.74 -6.46
C LYS A 164 8.07 -10.95 -7.16
N ARG A 165 8.19 -10.56 -8.44
CA ARG A 165 9.43 -10.65 -9.22
C ARG A 165 10.51 -9.67 -8.78
N MET A 166 10.17 -8.61 -8.01
CA MET A 166 11.14 -7.61 -7.54
C MET A 166 12.03 -8.14 -6.42
N SER A 167 11.56 -9.10 -5.60
CA SER A 167 12.35 -9.73 -4.53
C SER A 167 11.65 -11.01 -4.06
N SER A 168 12.44 -12.05 -3.83
CA SER A 168 11.96 -13.32 -3.25
C SER A 168 11.46 -13.20 -1.79
N LYS A 169 11.71 -12.06 -1.14
CA LYS A 169 11.27 -11.80 0.24
C LYS A 169 9.90 -11.13 0.32
N ILE A 170 9.30 -10.78 -0.82
CA ILE A 170 7.99 -10.10 -0.87
C ILE A 170 6.87 -11.05 -0.47
N THR A 171 6.97 -12.31 -0.84
CA THR A 171 6.02 -13.36 -0.48
C THR A 171 6.69 -14.50 0.28
N ASN A 172 5.89 -15.43 0.77
CA ASN A 172 6.31 -16.70 1.36
C ASN A 172 5.22 -17.76 1.11
N PRO A 173 5.49 -19.06 1.38
CA PRO A 173 4.53 -20.13 1.08
C PRO A 173 3.16 -19.95 1.73
N GLN A 174 3.08 -19.37 2.93
CA GLN A 174 1.80 -19.10 3.61
C GLN A 174 1.01 -18.00 2.90
N ILE A 175 1.66 -16.91 2.52
CA ILE A 175 1.02 -15.81 1.78
C ILE A 175 0.53 -16.29 0.42
N ASP A 176 1.36 -17.06 -0.29
CA ASP A 176 1.00 -17.62 -1.59
C ASP A 176 -0.20 -18.58 -1.47
N MET A 177 -0.22 -19.43 -0.45
CA MET A 177 -1.36 -20.32 -0.15
C MET A 177 -2.63 -19.53 0.12
N LEU A 178 -2.59 -18.50 0.98
CA LEU A 178 -3.76 -17.66 1.28
C LEU A 178 -4.26 -16.94 0.02
N TYR A 179 -3.34 -16.44 -0.80
CA TYR A 179 -3.68 -15.78 -2.06
C TYR A 179 -4.36 -16.75 -3.04
N ASP A 180 -3.81 -17.94 -3.20
CA ASP A 180 -4.38 -18.99 -4.06
C ASP A 180 -5.76 -19.44 -3.59
N GLU A 181 -5.97 -19.60 -2.28
CA GLU A 181 -7.27 -19.93 -1.71
C GLU A 181 -8.30 -18.81 -1.96
N ALA A 182 -7.90 -17.54 -1.85
CA ALA A 182 -8.76 -16.41 -2.20
C ALA A 182 -9.16 -16.46 -3.69
N LYS A 183 -8.21 -16.69 -4.59
CA LYS A 183 -8.45 -16.80 -6.04
C LYS A 183 -9.37 -17.97 -6.38
N LYS A 184 -9.16 -19.16 -5.80
CA LYS A 184 -10.03 -20.33 -5.97
C LYS A 184 -11.47 -20.08 -5.50
N ALA A 185 -11.65 -19.25 -4.48
CA ALA A 185 -12.96 -18.85 -3.97
C ALA A 185 -13.63 -17.72 -4.77
N GLY A 186 -12.98 -17.19 -5.81
CA GLY A 186 -13.56 -16.23 -6.75
C GLY A 186 -13.06 -14.78 -6.59
N ALA A 187 -12.01 -14.54 -5.82
CA ALA A 187 -11.36 -13.25 -5.80
C ALA A 187 -10.75 -12.89 -7.18
N LEU A 188 -10.92 -11.66 -7.64
CA LEU A 188 -10.38 -11.21 -8.92
C LEU A 188 -8.90 -10.86 -8.84
N GLY A 189 -8.43 -10.43 -7.67
CA GLY A 189 -7.03 -10.10 -7.44
C GLY A 189 -6.84 -9.55 -6.05
N GLY A 190 -5.59 -9.19 -5.75
CA GLY A 190 -5.21 -8.68 -4.45
C GLY A 190 -3.72 -8.38 -4.38
N LYS A 191 -3.25 -7.97 -3.23
CA LYS A 191 -1.83 -7.75 -2.97
C LYS A 191 -1.55 -7.74 -1.48
N LEU A 192 -0.36 -8.13 -1.11
CA LEU A 192 0.14 -7.85 0.24
C LEU A 192 0.46 -6.36 0.38
N LEU A 193 -0.03 -5.73 1.44
CA LEU A 193 0.19 -4.31 1.70
C LEU A 193 1.60 -4.05 2.24
N GLY A 194 2.11 -2.84 2.06
CA GLY A 194 3.44 -2.44 2.49
C GLY A 194 4.58 -3.07 1.67
N ALA A 195 5.71 -3.31 2.30
CA ALA A 195 6.92 -3.82 1.67
C ALA A 195 6.79 -5.27 1.17
N GLY A 196 6.04 -6.08 1.89
CA GLY A 196 5.91 -7.52 1.67
C GLY A 196 6.23 -8.34 2.92
N GLY A 197 6.26 -9.66 2.77
CA GLY A 197 6.70 -10.63 3.80
C GLY A 197 5.71 -10.92 4.93
N GLY A 198 4.68 -10.10 5.11
CA GLY A 198 3.66 -10.24 6.15
C GLY A 198 2.78 -8.99 6.27
N GLY A 199 1.88 -8.97 7.24
CA GLY A 199 0.91 -7.91 7.47
C GLY A 199 -0.46 -8.25 6.89
N PHE A 200 -1.09 -7.32 6.16
CA PHE A 200 -2.41 -7.52 5.59
C PHE A 200 -2.38 -7.83 4.09
N LEU A 201 -3.06 -8.88 3.73
CA LEU A 201 -3.41 -9.19 2.35
C LEU A 201 -4.72 -8.47 2.01
N LEU A 202 -4.67 -7.55 1.07
CA LEU A 202 -5.84 -6.89 0.48
C LEU A 202 -6.33 -7.72 -0.70
N VAL A 203 -7.60 -8.09 -0.69
CA VAL A 203 -8.22 -8.90 -1.75
C VAL A 203 -9.43 -8.17 -2.30
N TYR A 204 -9.57 -8.12 -3.62
CA TYR A 204 -10.77 -7.64 -4.29
C TYR A 204 -11.68 -8.82 -4.63
N CYS A 205 -12.86 -8.84 -4.04
CA CYS A 205 -13.85 -9.88 -4.20
C CYS A 205 -15.14 -9.26 -4.73
N PRO A 206 -15.71 -9.71 -5.87
CA PRO A 206 -17.08 -9.37 -6.22
C PRO A 206 -18.02 -9.69 -5.05
N TYR A 207 -18.98 -8.81 -4.80
CA TYR A 207 -19.84 -8.87 -3.60
C TYR A 207 -20.53 -10.23 -3.41
N ASN A 208 -20.90 -10.89 -4.50
CA ASN A 208 -21.59 -12.19 -4.48
C ASN A 208 -20.73 -13.36 -4.03
N VAL A 209 -19.41 -13.26 -4.07
CA VAL A 209 -18.45 -14.29 -3.64
C VAL A 209 -17.64 -13.90 -2.41
N LYS A 210 -17.72 -12.64 -1.96
CA LYS A 210 -16.91 -12.12 -0.86
C LYS A 210 -16.99 -12.96 0.41
N HIS A 211 -18.18 -13.42 0.79
CA HIS A 211 -18.39 -14.25 1.97
C HIS A 211 -17.72 -15.64 1.85
N GLN A 212 -17.68 -16.20 0.62
CA GLN A 212 -16.99 -17.48 0.35
C GLN A 212 -15.48 -17.30 0.47
N VAL A 213 -14.96 -16.19 -0.08
CA VAL A 213 -13.52 -15.84 0.05
C VAL A 213 -13.14 -15.66 1.51
N ALA A 214 -13.94 -14.91 2.29
CA ALA A 214 -13.68 -14.70 3.72
C ALA A 214 -13.61 -16.02 4.49
N ARG A 215 -14.62 -16.90 4.35
CA ARG A 215 -14.63 -18.22 5.00
C ARG A 215 -13.45 -19.09 4.58
N ARG A 216 -13.05 -19.01 3.31
CA ARG A 216 -11.93 -19.80 2.80
C ARG A 216 -10.61 -19.35 3.40
N LEU A 217 -10.41 -18.03 3.53
CA LEU A 217 -9.24 -17.46 4.18
C LEU A 217 -9.21 -17.77 5.69
N GLU A 218 -10.32 -17.65 6.38
CA GLU A 218 -10.44 -18.03 7.81
C GLU A 218 -10.13 -19.51 8.07
N ALA A 219 -10.49 -20.39 7.14
CA ALA A 219 -10.20 -21.82 7.24
C ALA A 219 -8.75 -22.17 6.89
N ALA A 220 -8.05 -21.29 6.16
CA ALA A 220 -6.68 -21.51 5.73
C ALA A 220 -5.62 -20.95 6.70
N GLY A 221 -6.01 -20.14 7.68
CA GLY A 221 -5.13 -19.53 8.69
C GLY A 221 -5.58 -18.16 9.09
#